data_ad0d6c627d7491689d268c822b9dcd96
#
_entry.id   ad0d6c627d7491689d268c822b9dcd96
#
_cell.length_a   1.000
_cell.length_b   1.000
_cell.length_c   1.000
_cell.angle_alpha   90.00
_cell.angle_beta   90.00
_cell.angle_gamma   90.00
#
_symmetry.space_group_name_H-M   'P 1'
#
loop_
_entity.id
_entity.type
_entity.pdbx_description
1 polymer ?
#
loop_
_entity_poly.entity_id
_entity_poly.type
_entity_poly.pdbx_seq_one_letter_code
_entity_poly.pdbx_strand_id
1 'polypeptide(L)'
;MKKSLSVLLLTFCLLLGGCAGDPEPDPTPSPTPSAAPAEQAEFALACYPEEGFHPITGGNRTNLALGGLVYEGLYALDQQFEPQPQLCTQGVQAADGLSWTFTLRTGVTFSDGSPLTSAEVKSSLELARTSSLYTSRLSDVTGVTAGEGTVTVTLSRANGNLPALLDIPIVKETGGVPLGTGPYVFSSAGEEWSLTARQGWWQGEALPLQTIPLRSIRETDDLIHAFDTRDIALVSTDLTGTNALGFSGSFDTVDYPTSIMLYVGFNVASGPCQSAGVRQALLRAFDRSSVATVLYSSHAQPAALPISPVSSYYQEDLAQELDYSPQQAAQLLTDGGWTQGEKGWTQGRQTLSLTFVAPSDNSTRAAAAEHLAGSLTDLGIQVDLQLLPWDDYITALEKGDFDLYLGEVKLIADFDLTALITAGGSLNYGGYADAEAATLLQAYRAASGHGRDLSARRLYERLAEEPPFGVICFKNWSVLTQWSRISGLTPTQQNVFYGFANWSIA
;
A
#
# COMPACT_ATOMS: atom_id res chain seq x y z
N MET A 1 5.82 59.62 21.94
CA MET A 1 7.14 60.25 22.08
C MET A 1 8.07 59.39 21.20
N LYS A 2 8.29 59.79 20.01
CA LYS A 2 9.36 60.47 19.25
C LYS A 2 10.78 60.17 19.77
N LYS A 3 11.60 59.58 18.90
CA LYS A 3 12.95 59.96 18.43
C LYS A 3 13.56 58.74 17.73
N SER A 4 13.71 58.64 16.42
CA SER A 4 14.57 59.35 15.45
C SER A 4 16.07 59.09 15.61
N LEU A 5 16.65 58.49 14.51
CA LEU A 5 17.81 58.97 13.72
C LEU A 5 19.20 58.59 14.24
N SER A 6 20.07 57.93 13.48
CA SER A 6 21.09 58.61 12.66
C SER A 6 21.91 57.64 11.81
N VAL A 7 22.02 58.00 10.55
CA VAL A 7 22.97 57.56 9.51
C VAL A 7 24.36 58.11 9.84
N LEU A 8 25.42 57.30 9.61
CA LEU A 8 26.77 57.87 9.47
C LEU A 8 27.47 57.28 8.25
N LEU A 9 27.54 58.12 7.23
CA LEU A 9 28.37 58.02 6.04
C LEU A 9 29.79 58.47 6.43
N LEU A 10 30.84 57.72 6.09
CA LEU A 10 32.23 58.26 6.11
C LEU A 10 32.91 57.98 4.79
N THR A 11 32.98 59.02 4.02
CA THR A 11 33.83 59.18 2.82
C THR A 11 35.25 59.55 3.28
N PHE A 12 36.25 58.88 2.71
CA PHE A 12 37.64 59.36 2.81
C PHE A 12 38.29 59.35 1.45
N CYS A 13 38.67 60.54 0.99
CA CYS A 13 39.36 60.80 -0.29
C CYS A 13 40.86 60.86 -0.12
N LEU A 14 41.57 60.28 -1.11
CA LEU A 14 42.75 60.71 -1.83
C LEU A 14 44.00 61.17 -1.08
N LEU A 15 45.12 60.63 -1.43
CA LEU A 15 46.26 61.44 -2.00
C LEU A 15 47.20 60.55 -2.81
N LEU A 16 47.64 61.14 -3.93
CA LEU A 16 48.44 60.69 -5.01
C LEU A 16 49.94 60.52 -4.63
N GLY A 17 50.58 59.54 -5.22
CA GLY A 17 52.03 59.42 -5.30
C GLY A 17 52.43 58.48 -6.43
N GLY A 18 52.79 59.04 -7.59
CA GLY A 18 53.22 58.28 -8.76
C GLY A 18 54.68 57.86 -8.68
N CYS A 19 55.02 56.70 -9.18
CA CYS A 19 56.33 56.35 -9.74
C CYS A 19 56.09 55.39 -10.92
N ALA A 20 56.71 55.77 -12.06
CA ALA A 20 56.68 55.01 -13.30
C ALA A 20 57.55 53.77 -13.14
N GLY A 21 56.99 52.61 -13.51
CA GLY A 21 57.69 51.38 -13.70
C GLY A 21 57.08 50.67 -14.91
N ASP A 22 57.93 50.07 -15.77
CA ASP A 22 57.58 49.44 -17.03
C ASP A 22 56.44 48.38 -16.92
N PRO A 23 55.66 48.18 -17.98
CA PRO A 23 54.59 47.23 -17.97
C PRO A 23 55.12 45.78 -18.04
N GLU A 24 54.90 45.00 -16.98
CA GLU A 24 54.97 43.55 -17.04
C GLU A 24 53.84 43.03 -17.94
N PRO A 25 54.05 41.96 -18.71
CA PRO A 25 53.00 41.40 -19.56
C PRO A 25 51.91 40.74 -18.68
N ASP A 26 50.66 41.06 -19.00
CA ASP A 26 49.46 40.46 -18.40
C ASP A 26 49.57 38.91 -18.34
N PRO A 27 49.27 38.29 -17.19
CA PRO A 27 49.17 36.84 -17.13
C PRO A 27 48.00 36.38 -18.00
N THR A 28 48.34 35.61 -19.04
CA THR A 28 47.35 34.87 -19.83
C THR A 28 46.39 34.11 -18.89
N PRO A 29 45.08 34.27 -19.00
CA PRO A 29 44.14 33.49 -18.18
C PRO A 29 44.38 32.02 -18.45
N SER A 30 44.78 31.29 -17.40
CA SER A 30 44.83 29.83 -17.41
C SER A 30 43.45 29.31 -17.79
N PRO A 31 43.30 28.38 -18.73
CA PRO A 31 42.00 27.84 -19.05
C PRO A 31 41.43 27.20 -17.80
N THR A 32 40.29 27.72 -17.33
CA THR A 32 39.46 27.06 -16.32
C THR A 32 39.21 25.65 -16.83
N PRO A 33 39.54 24.60 -16.05
CA PRO A 33 39.19 23.25 -16.49
C PRO A 33 37.68 23.22 -16.72
N SER A 34 37.30 22.98 -17.99
CA SER A 34 35.91 22.66 -18.32
C SER A 34 35.54 21.49 -17.43
N ALA A 35 34.56 21.70 -16.57
CA ALA A 35 34.00 20.60 -15.80
C ALA A 35 33.62 19.52 -16.80
N ALA A 36 34.23 18.33 -16.66
CA ALA A 36 33.80 17.16 -17.41
C ALA A 36 32.28 17.06 -17.26
N PRO A 37 31.55 16.74 -18.33
CA PRO A 37 30.13 16.49 -18.21
C PRO A 37 29.95 15.52 -17.05
N ALA A 38 29.11 15.86 -16.07
CA ALA A 38 28.76 14.93 -15.01
C ALA A 38 28.31 13.64 -15.71
N GLU A 39 29.04 12.55 -15.49
CA GLU A 39 28.65 11.24 -16.02
C GLU A 39 27.20 11.03 -15.62
N GLN A 40 26.30 10.92 -16.60
CA GLN A 40 24.90 10.66 -16.33
C GLN A 40 24.84 9.32 -15.62
N ALA A 41 24.43 9.31 -14.35
CA ALA A 41 24.32 8.07 -13.61
C ALA A 41 23.38 7.13 -14.36
N GLU A 42 23.83 5.89 -14.58
CA GLU A 42 23.10 4.86 -15.31
C GLU A 42 21.80 4.50 -14.58
N PHE A 43 20.73 4.21 -15.34
CA PHE A 43 19.51 3.66 -14.73
C PHE A 43 19.76 2.21 -14.31
N ALA A 44 20.08 1.99 -13.07
CA ALA A 44 20.28 0.67 -12.48
C ALA A 44 19.27 0.42 -11.35
N LEU A 45 18.97 -0.83 -11.06
CA LEU A 45 18.06 -1.25 -9.98
C LEU A 45 18.81 -2.10 -8.95
N ALA A 46 18.30 -2.14 -7.72
CA ALA A 46 18.83 -2.99 -6.67
C ALA A 46 18.38 -4.44 -6.85
N CYS A 47 19.23 -5.41 -6.50
CA CYS A 47 18.85 -6.82 -6.35
C CYS A 47 19.60 -7.47 -5.17
N TYR A 48 19.05 -8.57 -4.67
CA TYR A 48 19.62 -9.42 -3.62
C TYR A 48 19.83 -10.83 -4.19
N PRO A 49 20.92 -11.10 -4.90
CA PRO A 49 21.10 -12.38 -5.62
C PRO A 49 21.05 -13.61 -4.72
N GLU A 50 21.54 -13.52 -3.49
CA GLU A 50 21.53 -14.61 -2.50
C GLU A 50 20.12 -15.03 -2.07
N GLU A 51 19.14 -14.11 -2.17
CA GLU A 51 17.74 -14.35 -1.82
C GLU A 51 16.93 -14.97 -2.98
N GLY A 52 17.55 -15.11 -4.18
CA GLY A 52 16.92 -15.64 -5.38
C GLY A 52 15.86 -14.72 -6.00
N PHE A 53 15.41 -15.11 -7.22
CA PHE A 53 14.50 -14.30 -8.04
C PHE A 53 13.17 -15.00 -8.35
N HIS A 54 12.80 -16.01 -7.57
CA HIS A 54 11.55 -16.74 -7.84
C HIS A 54 10.33 -15.89 -7.40
N PRO A 55 9.39 -15.53 -8.30
CA PRO A 55 8.33 -14.57 -7.99
C PRO A 55 7.20 -15.14 -7.12
N ILE A 56 7.09 -16.48 -6.99
CA ILE A 56 6.03 -17.14 -6.23
C ILE A 56 6.55 -17.61 -4.86
N THR A 57 7.80 -18.05 -4.76
CA THR A 57 8.36 -18.64 -3.54
C THR A 57 9.47 -17.80 -2.89
N GLY A 58 9.89 -16.72 -3.55
CA GLY A 58 10.90 -15.80 -3.02
C GLY A 58 10.39 -15.00 -1.81
N GLY A 59 11.32 -14.61 -0.93
CA GLY A 59 11.02 -13.84 0.29
C GLY A 59 11.45 -12.37 0.21
N ASN A 60 12.39 -12.04 -0.67
CA ASN A 60 12.95 -10.70 -0.75
C ASN A 60 12.06 -9.75 -1.55
N ARG A 61 11.63 -8.67 -0.91
CA ARG A 61 10.68 -7.71 -1.47
C ARG A 61 11.23 -6.96 -2.69
N THR A 62 12.51 -6.59 -2.69
CA THR A 62 13.15 -5.92 -3.82
C THR A 62 13.19 -6.83 -5.04
N ASN A 63 13.58 -8.10 -4.87
CA ASN A 63 13.59 -9.08 -5.95
C ASN A 63 12.18 -9.39 -6.47
N LEU A 64 11.18 -9.46 -5.57
CA LEU A 64 9.77 -9.62 -5.96
C LEU A 64 9.28 -8.44 -6.80
N ALA A 65 9.69 -7.20 -6.47
CA ALA A 65 9.35 -6.02 -7.26
C ALA A 65 9.95 -6.09 -8.67
N LEU A 66 11.23 -6.52 -8.82
CA LEU A 66 11.84 -6.75 -10.14
C LEU A 66 11.04 -7.75 -10.99
N GLY A 67 10.37 -8.69 -10.34
CA GLY A 67 9.48 -9.65 -10.99
C GLY A 67 8.39 -8.99 -11.85
N GLY A 68 7.95 -7.77 -11.52
CA GLY A 68 6.99 -7.00 -12.31
C GLY A 68 7.46 -6.64 -13.72
N LEU A 69 8.77 -6.69 -14.00
CA LEU A 69 9.36 -6.52 -15.34
C LEU A 69 9.53 -7.85 -16.11
N VAL A 70 9.46 -8.99 -15.43
CA VAL A 70 9.80 -10.29 -16.00
C VAL A 70 8.60 -11.23 -16.11
N TYR A 71 7.67 -11.13 -15.18
CA TYR A 71 6.56 -12.06 -15.05
C TYR A 71 5.21 -11.32 -15.18
N GLU A 72 4.26 -11.98 -15.78
CA GLU A 72 2.90 -11.48 -15.96
C GLU A 72 1.90 -12.47 -15.36
N GLY A 73 0.75 -11.94 -14.88
CA GLY A 73 -0.37 -12.71 -14.36
C GLY A 73 -1.48 -12.94 -15.40
N LEU A 74 -2.52 -13.68 -15.04
CA LEU A 74 -3.74 -13.72 -15.87
C LEU A 74 -4.35 -12.32 -15.98
N TYR A 75 -4.29 -11.55 -14.90
CA TYR A 75 -4.67 -10.14 -14.80
C TYR A 75 -3.51 -9.32 -14.24
N ALA A 76 -3.52 -8.03 -14.53
CA ALA A 76 -2.78 -7.00 -13.79
C ALA A 76 -3.79 -6.13 -13.05
N LEU A 77 -3.42 -5.57 -11.90
CA LEU A 77 -4.27 -4.60 -11.20
C LEU A 77 -3.77 -3.19 -11.47
N ASP A 78 -4.70 -2.30 -11.80
CA ASP A 78 -4.41 -0.87 -11.90
C ASP A 78 -4.38 -0.18 -10.51
N GLN A 79 -4.22 1.12 -10.49
CA GLN A 79 -4.18 1.92 -9.25
C GLN A 79 -5.52 1.96 -8.51
N GLN A 80 -6.62 1.59 -9.14
CA GLN A 80 -7.97 1.46 -8.57
C GLN A 80 -8.29 0.05 -8.07
N PHE A 81 -7.32 -0.88 -8.13
CA PHE A 81 -7.47 -2.31 -7.86
C PHE A 81 -8.40 -3.04 -8.84
N GLU A 82 -8.65 -2.44 -10.02
CA GLU A 82 -9.47 -3.06 -11.05
C GLU A 82 -8.63 -4.05 -11.87
N PRO A 83 -9.13 -5.29 -12.07
CA PRO A 83 -8.40 -6.32 -12.82
C PRO A 83 -8.44 -6.06 -14.34
N GLN A 84 -7.28 -5.81 -14.91
CA GLN A 84 -7.05 -5.64 -16.34
C GLN A 84 -6.59 -6.96 -16.96
N PRO A 85 -7.30 -7.55 -17.96
CA PRO A 85 -6.90 -8.80 -18.61
C PRO A 85 -5.48 -8.71 -19.20
N GLN A 86 -4.58 -9.64 -18.81
CA GLN A 86 -3.20 -9.66 -19.28
C GLN A 86 -2.91 -10.95 -20.07
N LEU A 87 -2.59 -12.07 -19.44
CA LEU A 87 -2.37 -13.35 -20.11
C LEU A 87 -3.66 -14.09 -20.46
N CYS A 88 -4.80 -13.66 -19.97
CA CYS A 88 -6.11 -14.08 -20.46
C CYS A 88 -6.80 -12.96 -21.26
N THR A 89 -7.79 -13.33 -22.07
CA THR A 89 -8.62 -12.38 -22.82
C THR A 89 -9.99 -12.20 -22.18
N GLN A 90 -10.45 -13.20 -21.43
CA GLN A 90 -11.76 -13.21 -20.80
C GLN A 90 -11.77 -14.18 -19.60
N GLY A 91 -12.50 -13.82 -18.56
CA GLY A 91 -12.92 -14.70 -17.48
C GLY A 91 -14.45 -14.80 -17.43
N VAL A 92 -14.98 -15.99 -17.28
CA VAL A 92 -16.43 -16.23 -17.18
C VAL A 92 -16.71 -17.01 -15.89
N GLN A 93 -17.53 -16.42 -15.02
CA GLN A 93 -18.00 -17.08 -13.80
C GLN A 93 -19.14 -18.04 -14.14
N ALA A 94 -19.12 -19.23 -13.55
CA ALA A 94 -20.24 -20.15 -13.62
C ALA A 94 -21.47 -19.61 -12.86
N ALA A 95 -22.67 -20.08 -13.25
CA ALA A 95 -23.92 -19.58 -12.67
C ALA A 95 -24.06 -19.81 -11.16
N ASP A 96 -23.39 -20.83 -10.61
CA ASP A 96 -23.36 -21.13 -9.18
C ASP A 96 -22.32 -20.28 -8.41
N GLY A 97 -21.50 -19.51 -9.14
CA GLY A 97 -20.43 -18.68 -8.58
C GLY A 97 -19.21 -19.46 -8.09
N LEU A 98 -19.19 -20.79 -8.17
CA LEU A 98 -18.18 -21.66 -7.58
C LEU A 98 -17.04 -22.03 -8.54
N SER A 99 -17.06 -21.53 -9.76
CA SER A 99 -15.92 -21.66 -10.68
C SER A 99 -15.84 -20.50 -11.65
N TRP A 100 -14.62 -20.29 -12.15
CA TRP A 100 -14.29 -19.35 -13.22
C TRP A 100 -13.50 -20.06 -14.31
N THR A 101 -13.86 -19.81 -15.58
CA THR A 101 -13.09 -20.27 -16.73
C THR A 101 -12.46 -19.08 -17.44
N PHE A 102 -11.14 -19.10 -17.53
CA PHE A 102 -10.33 -18.06 -18.17
C PHE A 102 -9.85 -18.54 -19.53
N THR A 103 -10.08 -17.75 -20.58
CA THR A 103 -9.58 -18.00 -21.93
C THR A 103 -8.21 -17.36 -22.07
N LEU A 104 -7.18 -18.15 -22.37
CA LEU A 104 -5.82 -17.66 -22.49
C LEU A 104 -5.62 -16.89 -23.80
N ARG A 105 -4.74 -15.91 -23.74
CA ARG A 105 -4.29 -15.15 -24.89
C ARG A 105 -3.42 -16.01 -25.78
N THR A 106 -3.69 -16.00 -27.10
CA THR A 106 -2.88 -16.72 -28.09
C THR A 106 -1.64 -15.91 -28.49
N GLY A 107 -0.58 -16.60 -28.90
CA GLY A 107 0.65 -15.97 -29.37
C GLY A 107 1.60 -15.48 -28.27
N VAL A 108 1.24 -15.67 -27.00
CA VAL A 108 2.15 -15.40 -25.87
C VAL A 108 3.20 -16.50 -25.77
N THR A 109 4.46 -16.12 -25.56
CA THR A 109 5.57 -17.05 -25.38
C THR A 109 6.36 -16.71 -24.12
N PHE A 110 7.02 -17.66 -23.52
CA PHE A 110 8.06 -17.45 -22.52
C PHE A 110 9.34 -16.90 -23.14
N SER A 111 10.27 -16.47 -22.31
CA SER A 111 11.54 -15.88 -22.76
C SER A 111 12.44 -16.82 -23.57
N ASP A 112 12.22 -18.15 -23.49
CA ASP A 112 12.89 -19.16 -24.34
C ASP A 112 12.20 -19.39 -25.70
N GLY A 113 11.11 -18.66 -25.99
CA GLY A 113 10.31 -18.81 -27.21
C GLY A 113 9.24 -19.89 -27.14
N SER A 114 9.18 -20.70 -26.08
CA SER A 114 8.13 -21.71 -25.92
C SER A 114 6.76 -21.03 -25.65
N PRO A 115 5.66 -21.60 -26.18
CA PRO A 115 4.33 -21.00 -26.01
C PRO A 115 3.85 -21.10 -24.56
N LEU A 116 3.08 -20.08 -24.12
CA LEU A 116 2.28 -20.16 -22.90
C LEU A 116 1.14 -21.15 -23.12
N THR A 117 0.99 -22.11 -22.22
CA THR A 117 -0.12 -23.06 -22.22
C THR A 117 -0.88 -23.06 -20.91
N SER A 118 -2.04 -23.71 -20.89
CA SER A 118 -2.83 -23.89 -19.67
C SER A 118 -2.14 -24.75 -18.61
N ALA A 119 -1.14 -25.51 -18.99
CA ALA A 119 -0.36 -26.34 -18.06
C ALA A 119 0.53 -25.47 -17.16
N GLU A 120 1.25 -24.49 -17.73
CA GLU A 120 2.09 -23.57 -16.95
C GLU A 120 1.22 -22.67 -16.05
N VAL A 121 0.06 -22.20 -16.53
CA VAL A 121 -0.88 -21.42 -15.71
C VAL A 121 -1.36 -22.25 -14.52
N LYS A 122 -1.80 -23.50 -14.76
CA LYS A 122 -2.20 -24.43 -13.70
C LYS A 122 -1.06 -24.63 -12.71
N SER A 123 0.13 -24.95 -13.19
CA SER A 123 1.30 -25.24 -12.36
C SER A 123 1.65 -24.04 -11.47
N SER A 124 1.67 -22.82 -12.02
CA SER A 124 1.96 -21.60 -11.27
C SER A 124 0.91 -21.30 -10.20
N LEU A 125 -0.38 -21.44 -10.52
CA LEU A 125 -1.46 -21.23 -9.55
C LEU A 125 -1.47 -22.30 -8.45
N GLU A 126 -1.19 -23.56 -8.76
CA GLU A 126 -1.07 -24.63 -7.75
C GLU A 126 0.15 -24.39 -6.84
N LEU A 127 1.28 -23.91 -7.37
CA LEU A 127 2.43 -23.51 -6.57
C LEU A 127 2.08 -22.32 -5.66
N ALA A 128 1.38 -21.33 -6.20
CA ALA A 128 0.96 -20.16 -5.43
C ALA A 128 0.03 -20.50 -4.25
N ARG A 129 -0.85 -21.51 -4.41
CA ARG A 129 -1.73 -21.98 -3.31
C ARG A 129 -0.96 -22.49 -2.10
N THR A 130 0.28 -22.92 -2.26
CA THR A 130 1.14 -23.43 -1.17
C THR A 130 2.20 -22.42 -0.73
N SER A 131 2.35 -21.33 -1.44
CA SER A 131 3.30 -20.27 -1.11
C SER A 131 2.80 -19.37 0.02
N SER A 132 3.68 -18.99 0.94
CA SER A 132 3.38 -18.02 2.00
C SER A 132 2.94 -16.66 1.47
N LEU A 133 3.31 -16.29 0.23
CA LEU A 133 2.92 -15.03 -0.40
C LEU A 133 1.45 -15.00 -0.84
N TYR A 134 0.88 -16.15 -1.23
CA TYR A 134 -0.42 -16.20 -1.91
C TYR A 134 -1.44 -17.14 -1.26
N THR A 135 -1.04 -17.98 -0.30
CA THR A 135 -1.94 -18.99 0.30
C THR A 135 -3.18 -18.37 0.93
N SER A 136 -3.08 -17.24 1.63
CA SER A 136 -4.24 -16.54 2.19
C SER A 136 -5.17 -15.99 1.10
N ARG A 137 -4.60 -15.43 0.02
CA ARG A 137 -5.34 -14.91 -1.14
C ARG A 137 -6.10 -16.00 -1.88
N LEU A 138 -5.53 -17.19 -1.98
CA LEU A 138 -6.10 -18.34 -2.69
C LEU A 138 -6.77 -19.37 -1.76
N SER A 139 -7.07 -18.99 -0.52
CA SER A 139 -7.65 -19.91 0.48
C SER A 139 -8.97 -20.57 0.06
N ASP A 140 -9.76 -19.90 -0.78
CA ASP A 140 -11.00 -20.43 -1.32
C ASP A 140 -10.83 -21.26 -2.59
N VAL A 141 -9.63 -21.27 -3.20
CA VAL A 141 -9.37 -22.08 -4.41
C VAL A 141 -9.19 -23.54 -4.02
N THR A 142 -10.09 -24.39 -4.49
CA THR A 142 -10.06 -25.85 -4.24
C THR A 142 -9.34 -26.63 -5.33
N GLY A 143 -9.24 -26.09 -6.54
CA GLY A 143 -8.54 -26.74 -7.63
C GLY A 143 -8.40 -25.85 -8.87
N VAL A 144 -7.40 -26.21 -9.70
CA VAL A 144 -7.14 -25.58 -10.99
C VAL A 144 -7.08 -26.66 -12.06
N THR A 145 -7.87 -26.51 -13.11
CA THR A 145 -7.93 -27.47 -14.22
C THR A 145 -7.51 -26.83 -15.53
N ALA A 146 -6.55 -27.44 -16.22
CA ALA A 146 -6.11 -27.03 -17.55
C ALA A 146 -6.99 -27.66 -18.63
N GLY A 147 -7.51 -26.81 -19.55
CA GLY A 147 -8.21 -27.19 -20.76
C GLY A 147 -7.44 -26.75 -22.01
N GLU A 148 -8.00 -26.95 -23.18
CA GLU A 148 -7.40 -26.47 -24.44
C GLU A 148 -7.59 -24.94 -24.54
N GLY A 149 -6.49 -24.18 -24.37
CA GLY A 149 -6.50 -22.71 -24.35
C GLY A 149 -7.31 -22.08 -23.21
N THR A 150 -7.69 -22.86 -22.19
CA THR A 150 -8.49 -22.39 -21.06
C THR A 150 -7.98 -22.90 -19.73
N VAL A 151 -8.23 -22.17 -18.65
CA VAL A 151 -7.98 -22.62 -17.29
C VAL A 151 -9.24 -22.39 -16.46
N THR A 152 -9.67 -23.42 -15.73
CA THR A 152 -10.81 -23.32 -14.80
C THR A 152 -10.32 -23.36 -13.36
N VAL A 153 -10.69 -22.37 -12.57
CA VAL A 153 -10.43 -22.26 -11.13
C VAL A 153 -11.72 -22.57 -10.39
N THR A 154 -11.68 -23.57 -9.48
CA THR A 154 -12.82 -24.00 -8.65
C THR A 154 -12.67 -23.45 -7.24
N LEU A 155 -13.77 -22.99 -6.65
CA LEU A 155 -13.83 -22.31 -5.36
C LEU A 155 -14.68 -23.10 -4.36
N SER A 156 -14.35 -22.98 -3.07
CA SER A 156 -15.18 -23.46 -1.94
C SER A 156 -16.33 -22.51 -1.63
N ARG A 157 -16.18 -21.23 -1.93
CA ARG A 157 -17.18 -20.18 -1.73
C ARG A 157 -17.21 -19.27 -2.96
N ALA A 158 -18.39 -18.77 -3.31
CA ALA A 158 -18.54 -17.86 -4.44
C ALA A 158 -17.68 -16.58 -4.27
N ASN A 159 -16.95 -16.21 -5.32
CA ASN A 159 -16.23 -14.95 -5.42
C ASN A 159 -16.43 -14.35 -6.82
N GLY A 160 -17.22 -13.28 -6.90
CA GLY A 160 -17.52 -12.55 -8.14
C GLY A 160 -16.37 -11.63 -8.59
N ASN A 161 -15.33 -11.46 -7.76
CA ASN A 161 -14.14 -10.66 -8.09
C ASN A 161 -12.84 -11.49 -8.03
N LEU A 162 -12.91 -12.79 -8.32
CA LEU A 162 -11.73 -13.65 -8.43
C LEU A 162 -10.66 -13.08 -9.37
N PRO A 163 -10.98 -12.42 -10.51
CA PRO A 163 -9.98 -11.77 -11.36
C PRO A 163 -9.01 -10.85 -10.62
N ALA A 164 -9.46 -10.11 -9.61
CA ALA A 164 -8.61 -9.23 -8.80
C ALA A 164 -7.57 -9.99 -7.94
N LEU A 165 -7.72 -11.29 -7.79
CA LEU A 165 -6.79 -12.15 -7.06
C LEU A 165 -5.80 -12.89 -7.96
N LEU A 166 -5.90 -12.74 -9.29
CA LEU A 166 -5.14 -13.50 -10.30
C LEU A 166 -4.07 -12.67 -11.04
N ASP A 167 -3.53 -11.66 -10.38
CA ASP A 167 -2.29 -10.96 -10.76
C ASP A 167 -1.03 -11.74 -10.34
N ILE A 168 -1.19 -13.03 -10.09
CA ILE A 168 -0.13 -13.97 -9.67
C ILE A 168 0.78 -14.27 -10.86
N PRO A 169 2.11 -14.15 -10.70
CA PRO A 169 3.06 -14.46 -11.75
C PRO A 169 2.89 -15.87 -12.33
N ILE A 170 2.81 -15.95 -13.65
CA ILE A 170 2.83 -17.23 -14.37
C ILE A 170 4.26 -17.51 -14.82
N VAL A 171 4.78 -18.68 -14.45
CA VAL A 171 6.16 -19.05 -14.64
C VAL A 171 6.30 -20.39 -15.37
N LYS A 172 7.43 -20.55 -16.06
CA LYS A 172 7.91 -21.85 -16.54
C LYS A 172 9.16 -22.23 -15.76
N GLU A 173 9.07 -23.30 -15.00
CA GLU A 173 10.16 -23.78 -14.16
C GLU A 173 11.34 -24.29 -15.00
N THR A 174 12.58 -23.96 -14.54
CA THR A 174 13.84 -24.36 -15.21
C THR A 174 14.83 -25.05 -14.29
N GLY A 175 14.55 -25.09 -12.98
CA GLY A 175 15.49 -25.52 -11.94
C GLY A 175 16.46 -24.41 -11.46
N GLY A 176 16.30 -23.18 -11.98
CA GLY A 176 17.00 -21.96 -11.57
C GLY A 176 16.00 -20.79 -11.49
N VAL A 177 16.38 -19.62 -12.01
CA VAL A 177 15.45 -18.49 -12.17
C VAL A 177 14.39 -18.92 -13.20
N PRO A 178 13.10 -18.92 -12.84
CA PRO A 178 12.05 -19.35 -13.77
C PRO A 178 11.90 -18.38 -14.94
N LEU A 179 11.38 -18.89 -16.07
CA LEU A 179 11.11 -18.05 -17.24
C LEU A 179 9.76 -17.34 -17.08
N GLY A 180 9.71 -16.09 -17.52
CA GLY A 180 8.50 -15.26 -17.57
C GLY A 180 8.06 -14.95 -19.00
N THR A 181 6.90 -14.34 -19.11
CA THR A 181 6.32 -13.85 -20.38
C THR A 181 6.52 -12.35 -20.59
N GLY A 182 7.02 -11.65 -19.58
CA GLY A 182 7.14 -10.20 -19.54
C GLY A 182 8.19 -9.58 -20.47
N PRO A 183 8.35 -8.25 -20.42
CA PRO A 183 9.19 -7.49 -21.34
C PRO A 183 10.69 -7.68 -21.15
N TYR A 184 11.12 -8.12 -19.97
CA TYR A 184 12.55 -8.32 -19.65
C TYR A 184 12.84 -9.77 -19.21
N VAL A 185 14.12 -10.10 -19.26
CA VAL A 185 14.66 -11.41 -18.83
C VAL A 185 15.84 -11.17 -17.89
N PHE A 186 15.92 -11.90 -16.78
CA PHE A 186 17.11 -11.94 -15.94
C PHE A 186 18.28 -12.56 -16.71
N SER A 187 19.41 -11.87 -16.69
CA SER A 187 20.66 -12.30 -17.30
C SER A 187 21.81 -12.14 -16.29
N SER A 188 22.76 -13.06 -16.30
CA SER A 188 23.96 -12.96 -15.47
C SER A 188 25.24 -13.19 -16.27
N ALA A 189 26.29 -12.43 -15.95
CA ALA A 189 27.63 -12.61 -16.49
C ALA A 189 28.61 -12.66 -15.30
N GLY A 190 28.93 -13.86 -14.83
CA GLY A 190 29.62 -14.06 -13.56
C GLY A 190 28.75 -13.65 -12.38
N GLU A 191 29.20 -12.67 -11.58
CA GLU A 191 28.46 -12.12 -10.43
C GLU A 191 27.57 -10.91 -10.80
N GLU A 192 27.69 -10.41 -12.02
CA GLU A 192 26.92 -9.26 -12.49
C GLU A 192 25.54 -9.70 -13.01
N TRP A 193 24.48 -9.08 -12.51
CA TRP A 193 23.13 -9.31 -12.93
C TRP A 193 22.57 -8.15 -13.73
N SER A 194 21.69 -8.43 -14.65
CA SER A 194 20.96 -7.42 -15.44
C SER A 194 19.59 -7.94 -15.86
N LEU A 195 18.72 -7.00 -16.24
CA LEU A 195 17.50 -7.28 -16.98
C LEU A 195 17.73 -6.87 -18.43
N THR A 196 17.52 -7.79 -19.37
CA THR A 196 17.68 -7.55 -20.80
C THR A 196 16.31 -7.52 -21.47
N ALA A 197 16.06 -6.50 -22.30
CA ALA A 197 14.81 -6.34 -23.04
C ALA A 197 14.60 -7.52 -23.98
N ARG A 198 13.40 -8.07 -23.96
CA ARG A 198 13.03 -9.24 -24.74
C ARG A 198 12.63 -8.86 -26.15
N GLN A 199 13.28 -9.47 -27.14
CA GLN A 199 12.84 -9.35 -28.52
C GLN A 199 11.53 -10.14 -28.74
N GLY A 200 10.55 -9.49 -29.37
CA GLY A 200 9.26 -10.15 -29.67
C GLY A 200 8.38 -10.36 -28.45
N TRP A 201 8.45 -9.50 -27.44
CA TRP A 201 7.46 -9.47 -26.38
C TRP A 201 6.06 -9.29 -26.98
N TRP A 202 5.09 -10.06 -26.51
CA TRP A 202 3.78 -10.22 -27.14
C TRP A 202 2.97 -8.90 -27.23
N GLN A 203 3.20 -7.93 -26.34
CA GLN A 203 2.52 -6.63 -26.42
C GLN A 203 3.11 -5.74 -27.52
N GLY A 204 4.34 -5.99 -27.95
CA GLY A 204 4.95 -5.26 -29.07
C GLY A 204 5.30 -3.79 -28.76
N GLU A 205 5.20 -3.36 -27.52
CA GLU A 205 5.51 -1.99 -27.13
C GLU A 205 7.03 -1.73 -27.13
N ALA A 206 7.41 -0.50 -27.46
CA ALA A 206 8.80 -0.08 -27.35
C ALA A 206 9.18 0.08 -25.88
N LEU A 207 10.29 -0.55 -25.47
CA LEU A 207 10.78 -0.46 -24.10
C LEU A 207 11.78 0.71 -23.97
N PRO A 208 11.76 1.48 -22.86
CA PRO A 208 12.61 2.64 -22.67
C PRO A 208 14.11 2.29 -22.59
N LEU A 209 14.43 1.08 -22.16
CA LEU A 209 15.79 0.62 -21.96
C LEU A 209 16.00 -0.77 -22.55
N GLN A 210 17.15 -1.01 -23.21
CA GLN A 210 17.52 -2.33 -23.71
C GLN A 210 18.14 -3.23 -22.64
N THR A 211 18.83 -2.63 -21.69
CA THR A 211 19.45 -3.32 -20.55
C THR A 211 19.30 -2.47 -19.31
N ILE A 212 18.97 -3.11 -18.20
CA ILE A 212 18.90 -2.49 -16.87
C ILE A 212 19.91 -3.24 -16.00
N PRO A 213 21.04 -2.65 -15.64
CA PRO A 213 21.98 -3.21 -14.69
C PRO A 213 21.32 -3.41 -13.32
N LEU A 214 21.67 -4.51 -12.65
CA LEU A 214 21.23 -4.80 -11.29
C LEU A 214 22.43 -4.69 -10.34
N ARG A 215 22.33 -3.81 -9.35
CA ARG A 215 23.33 -3.64 -8.30
C ARG A 215 23.07 -4.63 -7.17
N SER A 216 24.05 -5.48 -6.91
CA SER A 216 23.97 -6.47 -5.84
C SER A 216 24.03 -5.80 -4.48
N ILE A 217 22.97 -5.95 -3.71
CA ILE A 217 22.83 -5.45 -2.34
C ILE A 217 22.93 -6.66 -1.38
N ARG A 218 23.56 -6.47 -0.24
CA ARG A 218 23.68 -7.49 0.82
C ARG A 218 22.85 -7.15 2.03
N GLU A 219 22.93 -5.90 2.46
CA GLU A 219 22.28 -5.40 3.67
C GLU A 219 21.48 -4.13 3.40
N THR A 220 20.61 -3.76 4.32
CA THR A 220 19.74 -2.58 4.19
C THR A 220 20.55 -1.28 4.06
N ASP A 221 21.67 -1.16 4.78
CA ASP A 221 22.53 0.02 4.73
C ASP A 221 23.20 0.17 3.34
N ASP A 222 23.51 -0.94 2.67
CA ASP A 222 24.00 -0.92 1.28
C ASP A 222 22.93 -0.38 0.32
N LEU A 223 21.64 -0.72 0.55
CA LEU A 223 20.53 -0.20 -0.25
C LEU A 223 20.39 1.31 -0.09
N ILE A 224 20.43 1.79 1.15
CA ILE A 224 20.37 3.24 1.45
C ILE A 224 21.58 3.94 0.79
N HIS A 225 22.77 3.41 0.97
CA HIS A 225 23.99 3.98 0.38
C HIS A 225 23.92 4.02 -1.15
N ALA A 226 23.52 2.92 -1.80
CA ALA A 226 23.41 2.85 -3.25
C ALA A 226 22.39 3.86 -3.82
N PHE A 227 21.29 4.11 -3.11
CA PHE A 227 20.34 5.14 -3.51
C PHE A 227 20.90 6.55 -3.28
N ASP A 228 21.49 6.83 -2.11
CA ASP A 228 22.04 8.15 -1.76
C ASP A 228 23.22 8.54 -2.67
N THR A 229 24.02 7.58 -3.13
CA THR A 229 25.13 7.78 -4.09
C THR A 229 24.71 7.74 -5.55
N ARG A 230 23.43 7.49 -5.85
CA ARG A 230 22.86 7.39 -7.19
C ARG A 230 23.34 6.18 -7.99
N ASP A 231 23.77 5.12 -7.32
CA ASP A 231 24.13 3.86 -7.96
C ASP A 231 22.88 3.07 -8.40
N ILE A 232 21.73 3.36 -7.79
CA ILE A 232 20.41 2.85 -8.19
C ILE A 232 19.44 4.00 -8.44
N ALA A 233 18.52 3.79 -9.38
CA ALA A 233 17.62 4.82 -9.88
C ALA A 233 16.39 5.04 -9.00
N LEU A 234 15.89 4.00 -8.35
CA LEU A 234 14.67 4.07 -7.52
C LEU A 234 14.66 3.02 -6.39
N VAL A 235 13.84 3.30 -5.38
CA VAL A 235 13.51 2.39 -4.29
C VAL A 235 12.00 2.48 -4.01
N SER A 236 11.34 1.33 -3.80
CA SER A 236 9.96 1.29 -3.31
C SER A 236 9.97 0.99 -1.81
N THR A 237 9.29 1.82 -1.02
CA THR A 237 9.33 1.74 0.45
C THR A 237 8.02 2.18 1.09
N ASP A 238 7.79 1.74 2.34
CA ASP A 238 6.78 2.26 3.25
C ASP A 238 7.42 3.30 4.17
N LEU A 239 7.19 4.58 3.89
CA LEU A 239 7.78 5.69 4.66
C LEU A 239 7.21 5.82 6.08
N THR A 240 6.10 5.17 6.38
CA THR A 240 5.40 5.20 7.68
C THR A 240 5.44 3.85 8.40
N GLY A 241 6.18 2.88 7.84
CA GLY A 241 6.32 1.54 8.40
C GLY A 241 7.20 1.49 9.64
N THR A 242 7.12 0.39 10.40
CA THR A 242 7.95 0.15 11.60
C THR A 242 9.45 0.20 11.29
N ASN A 243 9.84 -0.26 10.10
CA ASN A 243 11.22 -0.28 9.63
C ASN A 243 11.39 0.66 8.42
N ALA A 244 10.84 1.89 8.51
CA ALA A 244 10.98 2.87 7.46
C ALA A 244 12.45 3.21 7.24
N LEU A 245 12.89 3.15 5.96
CA LEU A 245 14.27 3.45 5.58
C LEU A 245 14.47 4.97 5.50
N GLY A 246 15.57 5.45 6.09
CA GLY A 246 15.95 6.85 6.03
C GLY A 246 16.89 7.11 4.84
N PHE A 247 16.40 7.79 3.83
CA PHE A 247 17.20 8.21 2.68
C PHE A 247 17.59 9.68 2.81
N SER A 248 18.75 10.05 2.29
CA SER A 248 19.26 11.41 2.28
C SER A 248 19.32 11.98 0.86
N GLY A 249 19.50 13.32 0.76
CA GLY A 249 19.62 13.98 -0.52
C GLY A 249 18.30 14.44 -1.11
N SER A 250 18.31 14.75 -2.41
CA SER A 250 17.12 15.20 -3.15
C SER A 250 16.61 14.07 -4.04
N PHE A 251 15.37 13.72 -3.86
CA PHE A 251 14.66 12.71 -4.65
C PHE A 251 13.20 13.14 -4.86
N ASP A 252 12.57 12.59 -5.88
CA ASP A 252 11.14 12.71 -6.09
C ASP A 252 10.43 11.54 -5.40
N THR A 253 9.22 11.81 -4.90
CA THR A 253 8.38 10.79 -4.26
C THR A 253 7.09 10.65 -5.05
N VAL A 254 6.77 9.43 -5.45
CA VAL A 254 5.52 9.06 -6.09
C VAL A 254 4.78 8.07 -5.20
N ASP A 255 3.73 8.54 -4.53
CA ASP A 255 2.88 7.69 -3.71
C ASP A 255 1.93 6.86 -4.57
N TYR A 256 1.65 5.65 -4.11
CA TYR A 256 0.65 4.79 -4.71
C TYR A 256 -0.21 4.10 -3.66
N PRO A 257 -1.50 3.91 -3.96
CA PRO A 257 -2.45 3.34 -3.00
C PRO A 257 -2.12 1.89 -2.68
N THR A 258 -2.37 1.53 -1.41
CA THR A 258 -2.30 0.14 -0.96
C THR A 258 -3.63 -0.30 -0.34
N SER A 259 -3.78 -1.60 -0.13
CA SER A 259 -4.90 -2.17 0.62
C SER A 259 -4.62 -2.26 2.13
N ILE A 260 -3.63 -1.51 2.64
CA ILE A 260 -3.30 -1.49 4.06
C ILE A 260 -4.21 -0.50 4.77
N MET A 261 -5.13 -1.03 5.54
CA MET A 261 -6.15 -0.30 6.29
C MET A 261 -5.73 -0.14 7.74
N LEU A 262 -5.70 1.11 8.24
CA LEU A 262 -5.62 1.45 9.65
C LEU A 262 -7.05 1.62 10.19
N TYR A 263 -7.34 1.00 11.33
CA TYR A 263 -8.69 1.02 11.91
C TYR A 263 -8.65 0.95 13.44
N VAL A 264 -9.72 1.41 14.08
CA VAL A 264 -9.96 1.21 15.52
C VAL A 264 -11.02 0.12 15.68
N GLY A 265 -10.65 -1.03 16.20
CA GLY A 265 -11.57 -2.12 16.50
C GLY A 265 -12.31 -1.91 17.82
N PHE A 266 -13.55 -2.38 17.91
CA PHE A 266 -14.43 -2.26 19.08
C PHE A 266 -14.62 -3.60 19.76
N ASN A 267 -14.55 -3.65 21.11
CA ASN A 267 -14.98 -4.80 21.87
C ASN A 267 -16.52 -4.77 22.00
N VAL A 268 -17.22 -5.47 21.10
CA VAL A 268 -18.68 -5.52 21.11
C VAL A 268 -19.23 -6.56 22.09
N ALA A 269 -18.36 -7.40 22.67
CA ALA A 269 -18.74 -8.45 23.61
C ALA A 269 -18.83 -7.94 25.05
N SER A 270 -18.15 -6.84 25.38
CA SER A 270 -18.12 -6.29 26.74
C SER A 270 -17.98 -4.77 26.76
N GLY A 271 -18.18 -4.15 27.92
CA GLY A 271 -17.97 -2.73 28.16
C GLY A 271 -18.94 -1.79 27.41
N PRO A 272 -18.62 -0.51 27.33
CA PRO A 272 -19.47 0.51 26.70
C PRO A 272 -19.72 0.28 25.20
N CYS A 273 -18.75 -0.37 24.51
CA CYS A 273 -18.83 -0.66 23.08
C CYS A 273 -19.83 -1.79 22.73
N GLN A 274 -20.51 -2.43 23.72
CA GLN A 274 -21.69 -3.27 23.46
C GLN A 274 -22.83 -2.46 22.80
N SER A 275 -22.94 -1.16 23.14
CA SER A 275 -23.95 -0.27 22.56
C SER A 275 -23.54 0.17 21.14
N ALA A 276 -24.36 -0.15 20.13
CA ALA A 276 -24.19 0.33 18.77
C ALA A 276 -24.16 1.87 18.71
N GLY A 277 -25.03 2.55 19.49
CA GLY A 277 -25.07 4.01 19.56
C GLY A 277 -23.76 4.62 20.06
N VAL A 278 -23.07 3.96 21.03
CA VAL A 278 -21.72 4.40 21.45
C VAL A 278 -20.73 4.22 20.28
N ARG A 279 -20.71 3.06 19.64
CA ARG A 279 -19.81 2.81 18.49
C ARG A 279 -20.05 3.78 17.33
N GLN A 280 -21.32 4.08 17.01
CA GLN A 280 -21.69 5.08 16.01
C GLN A 280 -21.21 6.50 16.38
N ALA A 281 -21.27 6.87 17.65
CA ALA A 281 -20.73 8.14 18.14
C ALA A 281 -19.19 8.18 17.98
N LEU A 282 -18.51 7.08 18.31
CA LEU A 282 -17.04 6.96 18.14
C LEU A 282 -16.61 7.09 16.68
N LEU A 283 -17.38 6.53 15.71
CA LEU A 283 -17.08 6.71 14.28
C LEU A 283 -16.99 8.17 13.87
N ARG A 284 -17.80 9.05 14.46
CA ARG A 284 -17.84 10.49 14.17
C ARG A 284 -16.89 11.31 15.03
N ALA A 285 -16.25 10.69 15.99
CA ALA A 285 -15.25 11.31 16.85
C ALA A 285 -13.81 11.11 16.36
N PHE A 286 -13.58 10.30 15.32
CA PHE A 286 -12.25 10.04 14.77
C PHE A 286 -11.88 11.08 13.72
N ASP A 287 -10.90 11.94 14.02
CA ASP A 287 -10.33 12.90 13.06
C ASP A 287 -9.36 12.19 12.09
N ARG A 288 -9.94 11.53 11.09
CA ARG A 288 -9.26 10.77 10.05
C ARG A 288 -8.32 11.62 9.22
N SER A 289 -8.77 12.84 8.93
CA SER A 289 -8.04 13.79 8.07
C SER A 289 -6.71 14.18 8.71
N SER A 290 -6.70 14.55 9.98
CA SER A 290 -5.45 14.90 10.69
C SER A 290 -4.52 13.69 10.81
N VAL A 291 -5.05 12.48 11.05
CA VAL A 291 -4.21 11.27 11.05
C VAL A 291 -3.53 11.10 9.69
N ALA A 292 -4.26 11.10 8.59
CA ALA A 292 -3.72 10.84 7.27
C ALA A 292 -2.76 11.94 6.78
N THR A 293 -3.13 13.22 6.97
CA THR A 293 -2.36 14.34 6.40
C THR A 293 -1.22 14.81 7.28
N VAL A 294 -1.37 14.81 8.60
CA VAL A 294 -0.35 15.30 9.52
C VAL A 294 0.53 14.17 10.02
N LEU A 295 -0.07 13.13 10.62
CA LEU A 295 0.72 12.08 11.27
C LEU A 295 1.35 11.11 10.26
N TYR A 296 0.62 10.78 9.19
CA TYR A 296 1.16 10.00 8.07
C TYR A 296 1.79 10.88 6.98
N SER A 297 1.97 12.19 7.21
CA SER A 297 2.62 13.14 6.29
C SER A 297 2.07 13.06 4.86
N SER A 298 0.75 12.85 4.72
CA SER A 298 0.03 12.61 3.46
C SER A 298 0.37 11.28 2.75
N HIS A 299 1.15 10.38 3.38
CA HIS A 299 1.37 9.02 2.87
C HIS A 299 0.22 8.06 3.26
N ALA A 300 -0.97 8.59 3.42
CA ALA A 300 -2.21 7.85 3.63
C ALA A 300 -3.39 8.66 3.10
N GLN A 301 -4.48 7.97 2.78
CA GLN A 301 -5.76 8.57 2.38
C GLN A 301 -6.78 8.36 3.50
N PRO A 302 -7.43 9.42 4.03
CA PRO A 302 -8.47 9.25 5.03
C PRO A 302 -9.62 8.43 4.44
N ALA A 303 -10.18 7.53 5.23
CA ALA A 303 -11.25 6.64 4.79
C ALA A 303 -12.21 6.34 5.95
N ALA A 304 -13.51 6.26 5.65
CA ALA A 304 -14.53 5.87 6.61
C ALA A 304 -15.09 4.47 6.34
N LEU A 305 -14.83 3.90 5.17
CA LEU A 305 -15.31 2.58 4.73
C LEU A 305 -14.16 1.59 4.58
N PRO A 306 -14.40 0.28 4.75
CA PRO A 306 -13.36 -0.75 4.74
C PRO A 306 -12.96 -1.18 3.30
N ILE A 307 -12.77 -0.21 2.45
CA ILE A 307 -12.30 -0.35 1.07
C ILE A 307 -11.50 0.90 0.72
N SER A 308 -10.46 0.77 -0.09
CA SER A 308 -9.62 1.91 -0.48
C SER A 308 -10.44 3.00 -1.17
N PRO A 309 -10.23 4.29 -0.83
CA PRO A 309 -10.94 5.42 -1.46
C PRO A 309 -10.76 5.51 -2.98
N VAL A 310 -9.70 4.91 -3.54
CA VAL A 310 -9.49 4.88 -5.00
C VAL A 310 -10.31 3.80 -5.72
N SER A 311 -10.92 2.86 -4.98
CA SER A 311 -11.72 1.79 -5.58
C SER A 311 -13.02 2.34 -6.15
N SER A 312 -13.43 1.81 -7.32
CA SER A 312 -14.72 2.12 -7.95
C SER A 312 -15.95 1.73 -7.08
N TYR A 313 -15.75 0.87 -6.09
CA TYR A 313 -16.80 0.44 -5.15
C TYR A 313 -16.82 1.27 -3.86
N TYR A 314 -16.01 2.32 -3.74
CA TYR A 314 -16.05 3.24 -2.60
C TYR A 314 -17.32 4.11 -2.66
N GLN A 315 -18.10 4.12 -1.60
CA GLN A 315 -19.37 4.85 -1.50
C GLN A 315 -19.13 6.21 -0.84
N GLU A 316 -18.78 7.20 -1.65
CA GLU A 316 -18.36 8.53 -1.17
C GLU A 316 -19.43 9.23 -0.33
N ASP A 317 -20.72 9.13 -0.74
CA ASP A 317 -21.85 9.72 -0.01
C ASP A 317 -22.01 9.12 1.39
N LEU A 318 -21.89 7.79 1.51
CA LEU A 318 -21.93 7.10 2.80
C LEU A 318 -20.70 7.43 3.65
N ALA A 319 -19.51 7.55 3.04
CA ALA A 319 -18.31 7.93 3.76
C ALA A 319 -18.42 9.33 4.37
N GLN A 320 -19.02 10.30 3.63
CA GLN A 320 -19.28 11.66 4.12
C GLN A 320 -20.26 11.69 5.29
N GLU A 321 -21.24 10.80 5.33
CA GLU A 321 -22.14 10.66 6.49
C GLU A 321 -21.41 10.20 7.76
N LEU A 322 -20.25 9.54 7.61
CA LEU A 322 -19.41 9.04 8.70
C LEU A 322 -18.24 9.96 9.04
N ASP A 323 -18.16 11.14 8.44
CA ASP A 323 -17.09 12.09 8.66
C ASP A 323 -17.00 12.58 10.11
N TYR A 324 -15.81 13.10 10.44
CA TYR A 324 -15.52 13.67 11.74
C TYR A 324 -16.47 14.81 12.07
N SER A 325 -17.27 14.61 13.10
CA SER A 325 -18.25 15.56 13.60
C SER A 325 -18.49 15.37 15.11
N PRO A 326 -17.70 16.05 15.96
CA PRO A 326 -17.90 15.99 17.42
C PRO A 326 -19.32 16.36 17.86
N GLN A 327 -20.00 17.23 17.11
CA GLN A 327 -21.38 17.64 17.40
C GLN A 327 -22.36 16.47 17.15
N GLN A 328 -22.22 15.74 16.05
CA GLN A 328 -23.03 14.56 15.78
C GLN A 328 -22.69 13.41 16.75
N ALA A 329 -21.41 13.23 17.09
CA ALA A 329 -20.99 12.28 18.11
C ALA A 329 -21.66 12.57 19.47
N ALA A 330 -21.66 13.81 19.91
CA ALA A 330 -22.33 14.22 21.15
C ALA A 330 -23.85 14.01 21.09
N GLN A 331 -24.47 14.29 19.93
CA GLN A 331 -25.91 14.04 19.75
C GLN A 331 -26.25 12.55 19.84
N LEU A 332 -25.46 11.69 19.19
CA LEU A 332 -25.65 10.22 19.24
C LEU A 332 -25.51 9.68 20.67
N LEU A 333 -24.55 10.21 21.45
CA LEU A 333 -24.44 9.85 22.87
C LEU A 333 -25.68 10.30 23.65
N THR A 334 -26.17 11.52 23.41
CA THR A 334 -27.38 12.05 24.07
C THR A 334 -28.62 11.21 23.74
N ASP A 335 -28.80 10.87 22.46
CA ASP A 335 -29.91 10.01 21.99
C ASP A 335 -29.82 8.60 22.57
N GLY A 336 -28.58 8.11 22.82
CA GLY A 336 -28.28 6.89 23.54
C GLY A 336 -28.51 6.96 25.06
N GLY A 337 -28.98 8.10 25.59
CA GLY A 337 -29.31 8.29 27.01
C GLY A 337 -28.12 8.68 27.89
N TRP A 338 -26.98 9.08 27.26
CA TRP A 338 -25.83 9.65 27.97
C TRP A 338 -26.04 11.13 28.22
N THR A 339 -25.55 11.64 29.35
CA THR A 339 -25.61 13.04 29.74
C THR A 339 -24.18 13.57 29.96
N GLN A 340 -23.83 14.66 29.30
CA GLN A 340 -22.55 15.33 29.49
C GLN A 340 -22.56 16.21 30.73
N GLY A 341 -21.55 16.06 31.58
CA GLY A 341 -21.37 16.82 32.82
C GLY A 341 -19.90 17.08 33.14
N GLU A 342 -19.61 17.61 34.32
CA GLU A 342 -18.22 17.90 34.76
C GLU A 342 -17.30 16.67 34.78
N LYS A 343 -17.85 15.46 34.91
CA LYS A 343 -17.10 14.19 34.90
C LYS A 343 -17.04 13.52 33.55
N GLY A 344 -17.44 14.24 32.48
CA GLY A 344 -17.61 13.67 31.15
C GLY A 344 -19.02 13.09 30.94
N TRP A 345 -19.15 12.12 30.04
CA TRP A 345 -20.41 11.47 29.71
C TRP A 345 -20.81 10.44 30.76
N THR A 346 -22.05 10.51 31.24
CA THR A 346 -22.60 9.58 32.25
C THR A 346 -23.98 9.07 31.86
N GLN A 347 -24.26 7.80 32.21
CA GLN A 347 -25.57 7.21 32.08
C GLN A 347 -25.94 6.55 33.45
N GLY A 348 -26.85 7.15 34.19
CA GLY A 348 -27.13 6.75 35.56
C GLY A 348 -25.92 6.93 36.47
N ARG A 349 -25.31 5.82 36.92
CA ARG A 349 -24.06 5.82 37.73
C ARG A 349 -22.82 5.48 36.95
N GLN A 350 -22.97 5.10 35.71
CA GLN A 350 -21.85 4.71 34.84
C GLN A 350 -21.26 5.95 34.17
N THR A 351 -19.93 6.07 34.18
CA THR A 351 -19.18 7.02 33.37
C THR A 351 -18.72 6.32 32.10
N LEU A 352 -18.79 7.01 30.96
CA LEU A 352 -18.24 6.52 29.69
C LEU A 352 -16.71 6.63 29.75
N SER A 353 -16.11 5.50 30.01
CA SER A 353 -14.65 5.32 30.10
C SER A 353 -14.24 4.18 29.20
N LEU A 354 -13.18 4.35 28.43
CA LEU A 354 -12.71 3.41 27.42
C LEU A 354 -11.23 3.11 27.62
N THR A 355 -10.90 1.82 27.68
CA THR A 355 -9.50 1.35 27.59
C THR A 355 -9.16 1.21 26.11
N PHE A 356 -8.15 1.98 25.65
CA PHE A 356 -7.68 1.97 24.27
C PHE A 356 -6.26 1.41 24.21
N VAL A 357 -6.09 0.23 23.58
CA VAL A 357 -4.78 -0.41 23.44
C VAL A 357 -4.23 -0.20 22.02
N ALA A 358 -2.93 0.10 21.92
CA ALA A 358 -2.27 0.26 20.63
C ALA A 358 -0.81 -0.23 20.72
N PRO A 359 -0.20 -0.70 19.60
CA PRO A 359 1.18 -1.13 19.59
C PRO A 359 2.15 0.07 19.67
N SER A 360 3.22 -0.06 20.46
CA SER A 360 4.24 0.98 20.67
C SER A 360 5.45 0.86 19.74
N ASP A 361 5.56 -0.21 18.96
CA ASP A 361 6.71 -0.54 18.11
C ASP A 361 6.83 0.33 16.84
N ASN A 362 5.81 1.11 16.52
CA ASN A 362 5.78 2.05 15.39
C ASN A 362 5.34 3.44 15.89
N SER A 363 6.23 4.42 15.77
CA SER A 363 5.98 5.78 16.28
C SER A 363 4.80 6.48 15.59
N THR A 364 4.58 6.22 14.30
CA THR A 364 3.46 6.80 13.54
C THR A 364 2.12 6.23 14.03
N ARG A 365 2.04 4.91 14.27
CA ARG A 365 0.85 4.27 14.84
C ARG A 365 0.58 4.72 16.28
N ALA A 366 1.64 4.83 17.09
CA ALA A 366 1.52 5.33 18.46
C ALA A 366 0.98 6.77 18.48
N ALA A 367 1.52 7.67 17.64
CA ALA A 367 1.04 9.04 17.49
C ALA A 367 -0.42 9.08 16.98
N ALA A 368 -0.81 8.19 16.07
CA ALA A 368 -2.20 8.08 15.62
C ALA A 368 -3.13 7.67 16.76
N ALA A 369 -2.74 6.70 17.60
CA ALA A 369 -3.52 6.30 18.78
C ALA A 369 -3.65 7.46 19.79
N GLU A 370 -2.57 8.19 20.06
CA GLU A 370 -2.57 9.37 20.93
C GLU A 370 -3.52 10.45 20.42
N HIS A 371 -3.48 10.75 19.12
CA HIS A 371 -4.36 11.75 18.49
C HIS A 371 -5.84 11.33 18.58
N LEU A 372 -6.15 10.07 18.27
CA LEU A 372 -7.52 9.55 18.34
C LEU A 372 -8.03 9.53 19.79
N ALA A 373 -7.20 9.14 20.75
CA ALA A 373 -7.54 9.22 22.17
C ALA A 373 -7.78 10.67 22.62
N GLY A 374 -6.97 11.61 22.10
CA GLY A 374 -7.15 13.05 22.32
C GLY A 374 -8.52 13.53 21.80
N SER A 375 -8.90 13.18 20.57
CA SER A 375 -10.20 13.55 19.98
C SER A 375 -11.39 13.03 20.80
N LEU A 376 -11.27 11.83 21.35
CA LEU A 376 -12.30 11.27 22.25
C LEU A 376 -12.32 12.00 23.60
N THR A 377 -11.17 12.37 24.13
CA THR A 377 -11.06 13.14 25.39
C THR A 377 -11.64 14.55 25.22
N ASP A 378 -11.39 15.21 24.10
CA ASP A 378 -11.97 16.52 23.78
C ASP A 378 -13.49 16.47 23.66
N LEU A 379 -14.04 15.35 23.21
CA LEU A 379 -15.50 15.07 23.23
C LEU A 379 -16.04 14.85 24.66
N GLY A 380 -15.18 14.67 25.66
CA GLY A 380 -15.55 14.43 27.06
C GLY A 380 -15.65 12.95 27.43
N ILE A 381 -15.12 12.04 26.62
CA ILE A 381 -15.01 10.62 26.94
C ILE A 381 -13.72 10.39 27.73
N GLN A 382 -13.78 9.63 28.81
CA GLN A 382 -12.55 9.23 29.54
C GLN A 382 -11.84 8.14 28.74
N VAL A 383 -10.55 8.31 28.44
CA VAL A 383 -9.76 7.33 27.68
C VAL A 383 -8.50 6.96 28.47
N ASP A 384 -8.34 5.67 28.76
CA ASP A 384 -7.09 5.08 29.24
C ASP A 384 -6.32 4.50 28.05
N LEU A 385 -5.41 5.29 27.46
CA LEU A 385 -4.59 4.86 26.35
C LEU A 385 -3.37 4.06 26.86
N GLN A 386 -3.24 2.83 26.37
CA GLN A 386 -2.14 1.94 26.69
C GLN A 386 -1.33 1.63 25.42
N LEU A 387 -0.12 2.19 25.32
CA LEU A 387 0.85 1.86 24.28
C LEU A 387 1.66 0.65 24.73
N LEU A 388 1.46 -0.50 24.10
CA LEU A 388 2.00 -1.79 24.52
C LEU A 388 3.07 -2.29 23.54
N PRO A 389 4.14 -2.95 24.03
CA PRO A 389 4.99 -3.76 23.17
C PRO A 389 4.16 -4.80 22.40
N TRP A 390 4.61 -5.21 21.21
CA TRP A 390 3.83 -6.06 20.31
C TRP A 390 3.23 -7.31 20.97
N ASP A 391 4.05 -8.06 21.72
CA ASP A 391 3.59 -9.32 22.36
C ASP A 391 2.54 -9.07 23.46
N ASP A 392 2.68 -7.99 24.23
CA ASP A 392 1.70 -7.58 25.24
C ASP A 392 0.42 -7.07 24.58
N TYR A 393 0.53 -6.34 23.46
CA TYR A 393 -0.60 -5.89 22.67
C TYR A 393 -1.42 -7.07 22.13
N ILE A 394 -0.77 -8.05 21.48
CA ILE A 394 -1.44 -9.26 21.01
C ILE A 394 -2.11 -10.02 22.17
N THR A 395 -1.41 -10.14 23.30
CA THR A 395 -1.97 -10.78 24.50
C THR A 395 -3.24 -10.07 25.00
N ALA A 396 -3.25 -8.74 25.02
CA ALA A 396 -4.42 -7.95 25.40
C ALA A 396 -5.60 -8.18 24.41
N LEU A 397 -5.32 -8.24 23.11
CA LEU A 397 -6.34 -8.54 22.09
C LEU A 397 -6.95 -9.93 22.28
N GLU A 398 -6.11 -10.96 22.48
CA GLU A 398 -6.57 -12.35 22.67
C GLU A 398 -7.41 -12.55 23.95
N LYS A 399 -7.12 -11.78 25.02
CA LYS A 399 -7.86 -11.81 26.26
C LYS A 399 -9.15 -10.95 26.23
N GLY A 400 -9.26 -10.02 25.27
CA GLY A 400 -10.34 -9.02 25.25
C GLY A 400 -10.16 -7.92 26.30
N ASP A 401 -8.94 -7.66 26.77
CA ASP A 401 -8.60 -6.66 27.78
C ASP A 401 -8.54 -5.25 27.14
N PHE A 402 -9.61 -4.82 26.48
CA PHE A 402 -9.74 -3.53 25.82
C PHE A 402 -11.21 -3.18 25.59
N ASP A 403 -11.49 -1.91 25.39
CA ASP A 403 -12.73 -1.42 24.75
C ASP A 403 -12.47 -1.06 23.29
N LEU A 404 -11.29 -0.45 23.03
CA LEU A 404 -10.81 -0.08 21.70
C LEU A 404 -9.41 -0.66 21.47
N TYR A 405 -9.09 -1.01 20.22
CA TYR A 405 -7.71 -1.30 19.80
C TYR A 405 -7.39 -0.66 18.46
N LEU A 406 -6.14 -0.20 18.27
CA LEU A 406 -5.68 0.29 16.97
C LEU A 406 -5.09 -0.87 16.16
N GLY A 407 -5.77 -1.27 15.09
CA GLY A 407 -5.35 -2.33 14.18
C GLY A 407 -4.85 -1.81 12.84
N GLU A 408 -3.93 -2.54 12.22
CA GLU A 408 -3.50 -2.36 10.84
C GLU A 408 -3.59 -3.70 10.13
N VAL A 409 -4.21 -3.74 8.95
CA VAL A 409 -4.36 -4.96 8.16
C VAL A 409 -4.14 -4.69 6.67
N LYS A 410 -3.38 -5.55 6.00
CA LYS A 410 -3.32 -5.60 4.54
C LYS A 410 -4.45 -6.49 4.05
N LEU A 411 -5.50 -5.89 3.51
CA LEU A 411 -6.59 -6.62 2.86
C LEU A 411 -6.11 -7.25 1.55
N ILE A 412 -6.73 -8.35 1.13
CA ILE A 412 -6.53 -8.88 -0.22
C ILE A 412 -7.20 -7.95 -1.25
N ALA A 413 -6.82 -8.07 -2.51
CA ALA A 413 -7.18 -7.08 -3.53
C ALA A 413 -8.68 -7.02 -3.87
N ASP A 414 -9.48 -7.98 -3.45
CA ASP A 414 -10.95 -7.96 -3.55
C ASP A 414 -11.64 -7.37 -2.30
N PHE A 415 -10.85 -6.89 -1.33
CA PHE A 415 -11.34 -6.29 -0.08
C PHE A 415 -12.31 -7.19 0.72
N ASP A 416 -12.03 -8.49 0.76
CA ASP A 416 -12.79 -9.43 1.59
C ASP A 416 -12.58 -9.14 3.09
N LEU A 417 -13.67 -9.00 3.82
CA LEU A 417 -13.71 -8.68 5.25
C LEU A 417 -13.95 -9.90 6.15
N THR A 418 -13.92 -11.11 5.59
CA THR A 418 -14.26 -12.35 6.31
C THR A 418 -13.50 -12.47 7.64
N ALA A 419 -12.18 -12.17 7.65
CA ALA A 419 -11.37 -12.28 8.86
C ALA A 419 -11.76 -11.28 9.97
N LEU A 420 -12.37 -10.15 9.61
CA LEU A 420 -12.68 -9.04 10.52
C LEU A 420 -14.09 -9.10 11.08
N ILE A 421 -15.10 -9.55 10.27
CA ILE A 421 -16.52 -9.39 10.62
C ILE A 421 -17.30 -10.69 10.73
N THR A 422 -16.68 -11.86 10.52
CA THR A 422 -17.37 -13.12 10.76
C THR A 422 -17.10 -13.65 12.17
N ALA A 423 -18.08 -14.34 12.74
CA ALA A 423 -17.88 -15.02 14.02
C ALA A 423 -16.70 -16.00 13.94
N GLY A 424 -15.72 -15.85 14.83
CA GLY A 424 -14.48 -16.63 14.83
C GLY A 424 -13.49 -16.26 13.72
N GLY A 425 -13.68 -15.13 13.03
CA GLY A 425 -12.68 -14.58 12.11
C GLY A 425 -11.36 -14.29 12.83
N SER A 426 -10.23 -14.55 12.18
CA SER A 426 -8.90 -14.50 12.80
C SER A 426 -8.46 -13.12 13.30
N LEU A 427 -9.11 -12.05 12.83
CA LEU A 427 -8.88 -10.65 13.23
C LEU A 427 -10.09 -10.04 13.96
N ASN A 428 -11.09 -10.85 14.28
CA ASN A 428 -12.31 -10.41 14.99
C ASN A 428 -12.09 -10.49 16.51
N TYR A 429 -11.13 -9.73 17.03
CA TYR A 429 -10.82 -9.72 18.47
C TYR A 429 -11.95 -9.15 19.32
N GLY A 430 -12.77 -8.26 18.75
CA GLY A 430 -13.90 -7.62 19.45
C GLY A 430 -15.14 -8.50 19.63
N GLY A 431 -15.17 -9.71 19.06
CA GLY A 431 -16.28 -10.66 19.21
C GLY A 431 -17.53 -10.30 18.38
N TYR A 432 -17.37 -9.58 17.27
CA TYR A 432 -18.50 -9.22 16.40
C TYR A 432 -19.16 -10.46 15.80
N ALA A 433 -20.49 -10.53 15.86
CA ALA A 433 -21.28 -11.68 15.42
C ALA A 433 -22.66 -11.26 14.90
N ASP A 434 -22.69 -10.44 13.86
CA ASP A 434 -23.92 -9.97 13.22
C ASP A 434 -24.29 -10.87 12.03
N ALA A 435 -25.44 -11.54 12.10
CA ALA A 435 -25.89 -12.49 11.08
C ALA A 435 -26.27 -11.81 9.75
N GLU A 436 -26.78 -10.57 9.83
CA GLU A 436 -27.12 -9.78 8.64
C GLU A 436 -25.85 -9.33 7.91
N ALA A 437 -24.87 -8.78 8.64
CA ALA A 437 -23.58 -8.42 8.06
C ALA A 437 -22.89 -9.63 7.42
N ALA A 438 -22.95 -10.81 8.06
CA ALA A 438 -22.40 -12.05 7.47
C ALA A 438 -23.11 -12.44 6.17
N THR A 439 -24.44 -12.28 6.09
CA THR A 439 -25.22 -12.53 4.88
C THR A 439 -24.90 -11.53 3.78
N LEU A 440 -24.78 -10.25 4.12
CA LEU A 440 -24.42 -9.18 3.18
C LEU A 440 -22.98 -9.33 2.67
N LEU A 441 -22.04 -9.76 3.52
CA LEU A 441 -20.69 -10.10 3.11
C LEU A 441 -20.67 -11.24 2.07
N GLN A 442 -21.45 -12.29 2.27
CA GLN A 442 -21.57 -13.37 1.29
C GLN A 442 -22.11 -12.86 -0.04
N ALA A 443 -23.13 -11.98 -0.01
CA ALA A 443 -23.68 -11.36 -1.23
C ALA A 443 -22.64 -10.46 -1.93
N TYR A 444 -21.88 -9.66 -1.17
CA TYR A 444 -20.79 -8.82 -1.69
C TYR A 444 -19.71 -9.66 -2.36
N ARG A 445 -19.29 -10.75 -1.73
CA ARG A 445 -18.27 -11.65 -2.29
C ARG A 445 -18.75 -12.34 -3.57
N ALA A 446 -19.99 -12.81 -3.59
CA ALA A 446 -20.53 -13.53 -4.75
C ALA A 446 -20.81 -12.63 -5.97
N ALA A 447 -21.04 -11.34 -5.74
CA ALA A 447 -21.41 -10.39 -6.78
C ALA A 447 -20.22 -9.89 -7.62
N SER A 448 -20.51 -9.50 -8.87
CA SER A 448 -19.57 -8.89 -9.80
C SER A 448 -20.16 -7.61 -10.42
N GLY A 449 -19.28 -6.73 -10.93
CA GLY A 449 -19.67 -5.50 -11.61
C GLY A 449 -20.66 -4.66 -10.82
N HIS A 450 -21.71 -4.15 -11.47
CA HIS A 450 -22.74 -3.32 -10.81
C HIS A 450 -23.47 -4.03 -9.65
N GLY A 451 -23.61 -5.36 -9.71
CA GLY A 451 -24.17 -6.14 -8.60
C GLY A 451 -23.28 -6.08 -7.35
N ARG A 452 -21.95 -6.03 -7.54
CA ARG A 452 -20.99 -5.89 -6.45
C ARG A 452 -21.06 -4.50 -5.82
N ASP A 453 -21.20 -3.43 -6.61
CA ASP A 453 -21.39 -2.07 -6.13
C ASP A 453 -22.60 -1.95 -5.19
N LEU A 454 -23.78 -2.47 -5.62
CA LEU A 454 -24.97 -2.50 -4.79
C LEU A 454 -24.82 -3.34 -3.51
N SER A 455 -24.10 -4.45 -3.60
CA SER A 455 -23.86 -5.32 -2.45
C SER A 455 -22.86 -4.70 -1.48
N ALA A 456 -21.84 -4.00 -1.98
CA ALA A 456 -20.91 -3.22 -1.19
C ALA A 456 -21.64 -2.15 -0.37
N ARG A 457 -22.51 -1.37 -1.03
CA ARG A 457 -23.30 -0.33 -0.36
C ARG A 457 -24.10 -0.89 0.81
N ARG A 458 -24.86 -1.95 0.60
CA ARG A 458 -25.68 -2.58 1.64
C ARG A 458 -24.83 -3.09 2.81
N LEU A 459 -23.69 -3.71 2.50
CA LEU A 459 -22.76 -4.18 3.53
C LEU A 459 -22.23 -3.01 4.35
N TYR A 460 -21.78 -1.93 3.70
CA TYR A 460 -21.19 -0.79 4.40
C TYR A 460 -22.24 0.01 5.20
N GLU A 461 -23.47 0.13 4.70
CA GLU A 461 -24.61 0.68 5.47
C GLU A 461 -24.83 -0.12 6.75
N ARG A 462 -24.85 -1.46 6.68
CA ARG A 462 -24.97 -2.32 7.85
C ARG A 462 -23.80 -2.17 8.83
N LEU A 463 -22.58 -2.08 8.31
CA LEU A 463 -21.39 -1.84 9.14
C LEU A 463 -21.37 -0.43 9.76
N ALA A 464 -22.07 0.54 9.20
CA ALA A 464 -22.26 1.85 9.80
C ALA A 464 -23.33 1.85 10.90
N GLU A 465 -24.37 1.00 10.76
CA GLU A 465 -25.41 0.81 11.78
C GLU A 465 -24.92 0.00 12.98
N GLU A 466 -24.19 -1.08 12.73
CA GLU A 466 -23.62 -1.98 13.75
C GLU A 466 -22.11 -2.10 13.57
N PRO A 467 -21.33 -1.04 13.92
CA PRO A 467 -19.91 -1.00 13.59
C PRO A 467 -19.10 -2.02 14.39
N PRO A 468 -18.35 -2.93 13.73
CA PRO A 468 -17.34 -3.76 14.40
C PRO A 468 -16.03 -3.00 14.65
N PHE A 469 -15.78 -1.98 13.85
CA PHE A 469 -14.59 -1.11 13.89
C PHE A 469 -14.89 0.22 13.21
N GLY A 470 -14.03 1.20 13.42
CA GLY A 470 -13.98 2.46 12.66
C GLY A 470 -12.72 2.51 11.79
N VAL A 471 -12.88 2.61 10.47
CA VAL A 471 -11.76 2.82 9.56
C VAL A 471 -11.19 4.23 9.74
N ILE A 472 -9.87 4.36 9.68
CA ILE A 472 -9.17 5.64 9.83
C ILE A 472 -8.58 6.09 8.49
N CYS A 473 -7.75 5.27 7.86
CA CYS A 473 -7.14 5.59 6.56
C CYS A 473 -6.66 4.32 5.86
N PHE A 474 -6.37 4.46 4.56
CA PHE A 474 -5.57 3.51 3.80
C PHE A 474 -4.18 4.10 3.56
N LYS A 475 -3.14 3.33 3.85
CA LYS A 475 -1.76 3.75 3.66
C LYS A 475 -1.39 3.77 2.19
N ASN A 476 -0.55 4.70 1.82
CA ASN A 476 0.20 4.65 0.57
C ASN A 476 1.60 4.09 0.81
N TRP A 477 2.17 3.48 -0.22
CA TRP A 477 3.60 3.27 -0.31
C TRP A 477 4.18 4.26 -1.30
N SER A 478 5.51 4.40 -1.31
CA SER A 478 6.18 5.39 -2.12
C SER A 478 7.24 4.75 -3.01
N VAL A 479 7.33 5.20 -4.25
CA VAL A 479 8.52 5.05 -5.08
C VAL A 479 9.33 6.33 -4.95
N LEU A 480 10.54 6.20 -4.43
CA LEU A 480 11.55 7.27 -4.41
C LEU A 480 12.39 7.15 -5.66
N THR A 481 12.57 8.24 -6.39
CA THR A 481 13.37 8.27 -7.63
C THR A 481 14.42 9.36 -7.58
N GLN A 482 15.49 9.18 -8.33
CA GLN A 482 16.51 10.21 -8.47
C GLN A 482 15.91 11.46 -9.11
N TRP A 483 16.26 12.62 -8.58
CA TRP A 483 15.68 13.92 -8.89
C TRP A 483 15.52 14.18 -10.39
N SER A 484 14.27 14.42 -10.83
CA SER A 484 13.88 14.76 -12.21
C SER A 484 14.38 13.83 -13.31
N ARG A 485 14.71 12.58 -13.01
CA ARG A 485 15.23 11.63 -14.02
C ARG A 485 14.18 10.69 -14.58
N ILE A 486 13.11 10.44 -13.84
CA ILE A 486 12.08 9.47 -14.20
C ILE A 486 10.72 10.14 -14.11
N SER A 487 9.90 10.00 -15.16
CA SER A 487 8.52 10.48 -15.18
C SER A 487 7.59 9.47 -15.85
N GLY A 488 6.28 9.64 -15.65
CA GLY A 488 5.25 8.73 -16.16
C GLY A 488 5.05 7.48 -15.31
N LEU A 489 5.52 7.50 -14.05
CA LEU A 489 5.34 6.39 -13.11
C LEU A 489 3.86 6.24 -12.72
N THR A 490 3.37 5.02 -12.82
CA THR A 490 2.03 4.62 -12.38
C THR A 490 2.09 3.37 -11.52
N PRO A 491 2.91 3.37 -10.44
CA PRO A 491 3.10 2.18 -9.62
C PRO A 491 1.79 1.69 -9.01
N THR A 492 1.67 0.38 -8.85
CA THR A 492 0.60 -0.27 -8.10
C THR A 492 1.18 -1.08 -6.95
N GLN A 493 0.35 -1.45 -5.97
CA GLN A 493 0.78 -2.30 -4.86
C GLN A 493 1.38 -3.64 -5.32
N GLN A 494 0.94 -4.15 -6.45
CA GLN A 494 1.35 -5.44 -7.00
C GLN A 494 2.52 -5.34 -7.96
N ASN A 495 2.64 -4.20 -8.65
CA ASN A 495 3.70 -3.97 -9.63
C ASN A 495 4.17 -2.52 -9.61
N VAL A 496 5.34 -2.30 -9.02
CA VAL A 496 5.99 -0.97 -8.97
C VAL A 496 6.30 -0.45 -10.38
N PHE A 497 6.54 -1.35 -11.34
CA PHE A 497 6.84 -1.05 -12.73
C PHE A 497 5.61 -1.10 -13.66
N TYR A 498 4.41 -1.01 -13.10
CA TYR A 498 3.20 -0.95 -13.92
C TYR A 498 3.28 0.19 -14.93
N GLY A 499 3.04 -0.11 -16.22
CA GLY A 499 3.16 0.88 -17.30
C GLY A 499 4.60 1.26 -17.66
N PHE A 500 5.62 0.47 -17.32
CA PHE A 500 7.04 0.79 -17.54
C PHE A 500 7.39 1.18 -18.98
N ALA A 501 6.72 0.62 -19.99
CA ALA A 501 6.91 0.98 -21.39
C ALA A 501 6.63 2.49 -21.67
N ASN A 502 5.82 3.13 -20.84
CA ASN A 502 5.44 4.55 -20.97
C ASN A 502 6.32 5.49 -20.12
N TRP A 503 7.30 4.95 -19.38
CA TRP A 503 8.18 5.80 -18.58
C TRP A 503 9.14 6.59 -19.47
N SER A 504 9.42 7.84 -19.07
CA SER A 504 10.48 8.64 -19.62
C SER A 504 11.66 8.63 -18.66
N ILE A 505 12.82 8.18 -19.12
CA ILE A 505 14.06 8.05 -18.32
C ILE A 505 15.12 8.93 -18.95
N ALA A 506 15.59 9.96 -18.20
CA ALA A 506 16.59 10.94 -18.64
C ALA A 506 18.03 10.55 -18.26
#